data_2d1daad03768d85b15d2f3092a4c3624
#
_entry.id   2d1daad03768d85b15d2f3092a4c3624
#
_cell.length_a   1.000
_cell.length_b   1.000
_cell.length_c   1.000
_cell.angle_alpha   90.00
_cell.angle_beta   90.00
_cell.angle_gamma   90.00
#
_symmetry.space_group_name_H-M   'P 1'
#
loop_
_entity.id
_entity.type
_entity.pdbx_description
1 polymer ?
#
loop_
_entity_poly.entity_id
_entity_poly.type
_entity_poly.pdbx_seq_one_letter_code
_entity_poly.pdbx_strand_id
1 'polypeptide(L)'
;MSERIPTLIVGGTGYVAGELLRLVAGHPQLDLHGVSSETAAGTSVSAAFPHLSPVLKAEGFITQADLAARMTAPRMALFAAAPHAVSAGVIATLLEAAAARQCQLTVVDVSSDFRFKDAAAFQAVYKTPHGAPELLPLFTCALPEHVSGIPGPHVGHPGCFATSMLAGMVPMLKLGLCEPQIYATGITGSTGAGRTPTATTHHPERHSNLFAYNPLRHRHAPEVVQICAQLTGVAPELNFVPHSGPFARGIHMTLQARLKSPQTSDELRDQLAGFYAGCEFVRVVDGLPRVKDVAGSNYCHIGVESSGNSVAVMVTIDNLIKGAAGGAVQWMNRLLGLPETAGLNAPAPGWI
;
A
#
# COMPACT_ATOMS: atom_id res chain seq x y z
N MET A 1 -6.31 23.70 19.55
CA MET A 1 -5.74 22.51 18.87
C MET A 1 -6.87 21.53 18.70
N SER A 2 -7.15 21.03 17.49
CA SER A 2 -8.15 19.96 17.31
C SER A 2 -7.72 18.74 18.11
N GLU A 3 -8.65 18.06 18.74
CA GLU A 3 -8.41 16.82 19.48
C GLU A 3 -7.80 15.79 18.53
N ARG A 4 -6.70 15.14 18.93
CA ARG A 4 -6.04 14.10 18.14
C ARG A 4 -6.87 12.83 18.17
N ILE A 5 -6.93 12.12 17.06
CA ILE A 5 -7.73 10.89 16.91
C ILE A 5 -6.92 9.70 17.45
N PRO A 6 -7.40 9.02 18.50
CA PRO A 6 -6.73 7.83 19.02
C PRO A 6 -6.62 6.76 17.96
N THR A 7 -5.41 6.23 17.77
CA THR A 7 -5.04 5.34 16.67
C THR A 7 -4.48 4.03 17.21
N LEU A 8 -5.01 2.93 16.72
CA LEU A 8 -4.61 1.58 17.04
C LEU A 8 -3.86 0.95 15.87
N ILE A 9 -2.86 0.10 16.17
CA ILE A 9 -2.11 -0.65 15.15
C ILE A 9 -2.09 -2.14 15.54
N VAL A 10 -2.48 -3.01 14.60
CA VAL A 10 -2.42 -4.48 14.73
C VAL A 10 -1.27 -5.04 13.92
N GLY A 11 -0.57 -6.06 14.44
CA GLY A 11 0.53 -6.74 13.73
C GLY A 11 1.88 -6.02 13.86
N GLY A 12 2.19 -5.51 15.04
CA GLY A 12 3.17 -4.47 15.35
C GLY A 12 4.65 -4.71 15.06
N THR A 13 5.12 -5.91 14.68
CA THR A 13 6.57 -6.21 14.58
C THR A 13 7.15 -6.27 13.17
N GLY A 14 6.31 -6.18 12.11
CA GLY A 14 6.74 -6.17 10.71
C GLY A 14 7.30 -4.81 10.25
N TYR A 15 7.95 -4.76 9.08
CA TYR A 15 8.44 -3.50 8.49
C TYR A 15 7.33 -2.48 8.26
N VAL A 16 6.18 -2.92 7.76
CA VAL A 16 5.01 -2.04 7.51
C VAL A 16 4.51 -1.44 8.83
N ALA A 17 4.44 -2.25 9.89
CA ALA A 17 4.06 -1.76 11.21
C ALA A 17 5.07 -0.75 11.77
N GLY A 18 6.38 -0.96 11.56
CA GLY A 18 7.42 0.00 11.94
C GLY A 18 7.24 1.34 11.21
N GLU A 19 6.89 1.32 9.92
CA GLU A 19 6.59 2.54 9.16
C GLU A 19 5.27 3.20 9.62
N LEU A 20 4.22 2.43 9.91
CA LEU A 20 2.98 2.98 10.48
C LEU A 20 3.25 3.67 11.83
N LEU A 21 4.01 3.02 12.72
CA LEU A 21 4.41 3.62 14.01
C LEU A 21 5.18 4.93 13.80
N ARG A 22 6.14 4.96 12.88
CA ARG A 22 6.91 6.17 12.54
C ARG A 22 6.02 7.29 12.02
N LEU A 23 5.12 6.97 11.09
CA LEU A 23 4.22 7.96 10.49
C LEU A 23 3.19 8.48 11.50
N VAL A 24 2.58 7.60 12.30
CA VAL A 24 1.61 8.00 13.35
C VAL A 24 2.29 8.84 14.43
N ALA A 25 3.51 8.49 14.87
CA ALA A 25 4.25 9.27 15.86
C ALA A 25 4.55 10.71 15.39
N GLY A 26 4.76 10.92 14.08
CA GLY A 26 4.96 12.24 13.47
C GLY A 26 3.68 12.91 12.96
N HIS A 27 2.52 12.28 13.08
CA HIS A 27 1.28 12.78 12.50
C HIS A 27 0.65 13.90 13.35
N PRO A 28 0.23 15.04 12.76
CA PRO A 28 -0.31 16.15 13.54
C PRO A 28 -1.66 15.85 14.22
N GLN A 29 -2.45 14.92 13.68
CA GLN A 29 -3.85 14.68 14.09
C GLN A 29 -4.14 13.22 14.49
N LEU A 30 -3.23 12.27 14.28
CA LEU A 30 -3.33 10.91 14.82
C LEU A 30 -2.49 10.79 16.09
N ASP A 31 -2.96 9.97 17.04
CA ASP A 31 -2.26 9.73 18.31
C ASP A 31 -2.18 8.25 18.61
N LEU A 32 -0.97 7.71 18.76
CA LEU A 32 -0.79 6.28 19.04
C LEU A 32 -1.39 5.93 20.39
N HIS A 33 -2.47 5.15 20.38
CA HIS A 33 -3.20 4.73 21.58
C HIS A 33 -2.95 3.26 21.95
N GLY A 34 -2.41 2.48 21.03
CA GLY A 34 -2.01 1.09 21.25
C GLY A 34 -1.47 0.41 20.02
N VAL A 35 -0.56 -0.52 20.22
CA VAL A 35 -0.01 -1.40 19.19
C VAL A 35 0.02 -2.83 19.69
N SER A 36 -0.57 -3.77 18.95
CA SER A 36 -0.61 -5.17 19.35
C SER A 36 0.36 -6.05 18.59
N SER A 37 0.90 -7.03 19.31
CA SER A 37 1.64 -8.16 18.76
C SER A 37 1.57 -9.32 19.74
N GLU A 38 0.96 -10.43 19.35
CA GLU A 38 0.84 -11.61 20.22
C GLU A 38 2.22 -12.20 20.59
N THR A 39 3.18 -12.13 19.68
CA THR A 39 4.51 -12.68 19.88
C THR A 39 5.45 -11.76 20.65
N ALA A 40 5.13 -10.47 20.76
CA ALA A 40 5.97 -9.46 21.41
C ALA A 40 5.26 -8.72 22.55
N ALA A 41 4.07 -9.16 22.96
CA ALA A 41 3.32 -8.56 24.07
C ALA A 41 4.21 -8.47 25.32
N GLY A 42 4.17 -7.31 25.99
CA GLY A 42 5.00 -7.00 27.16
C GLY A 42 6.42 -6.48 26.83
N THR A 43 6.85 -6.51 25.55
CA THR A 43 8.15 -5.93 25.17
C THR A 43 7.97 -4.49 24.67
N SER A 44 9.03 -3.65 24.79
CA SER A 44 8.94 -2.27 24.30
C SER A 44 8.99 -2.18 22.78
N VAL A 45 8.30 -1.19 22.21
CA VAL A 45 8.37 -0.89 20.77
C VAL A 45 9.81 -0.54 20.36
N SER A 46 10.55 0.16 21.22
CA SER A 46 11.95 0.53 20.97
C SER A 46 12.90 -0.68 20.94
N ALA A 47 12.57 -1.79 21.58
CA ALA A 47 13.35 -3.02 21.44
C ALA A 47 13.20 -3.63 20.04
N ALA A 48 11.99 -3.59 19.46
CA ALA A 48 11.77 -4.06 18.10
C ALA A 48 12.23 -3.04 17.02
N PHE A 49 12.10 -1.75 17.32
CA PHE A 49 12.41 -0.63 16.43
C PHE A 49 13.28 0.42 17.13
N PRO A 50 14.59 0.19 17.32
CA PRO A 50 15.48 1.10 18.06
C PRO A 50 15.50 2.54 17.54
N HIS A 51 15.33 2.73 16.23
CA HIS A 51 15.27 4.05 15.59
C HIS A 51 14.03 4.87 15.98
N LEU A 52 12.98 4.25 16.54
CA LEU A 52 11.79 4.94 17.05
C LEU A 52 11.89 5.31 18.54
N SER A 53 12.96 4.91 19.24
CA SER A 53 13.14 5.19 20.68
C SER A 53 13.10 6.69 21.04
N PRO A 54 13.51 7.65 20.21
CA PRO A 54 13.38 9.07 20.53
C PRO A 54 11.93 9.56 20.65
N VAL A 55 11.00 8.92 19.93
CA VAL A 55 9.59 9.37 19.80
C VAL A 55 8.58 8.44 20.46
N LEU A 56 8.91 7.16 20.66
CA LEU A 56 8.04 6.12 21.24
C LEU A 56 8.70 5.45 22.49
N LYS A 57 9.18 6.24 23.43
CA LYS A 57 9.97 5.74 24.58
C LYS A 57 9.21 4.83 25.55
N ALA A 58 7.94 5.14 25.78
CA ALA A 58 7.12 4.47 26.79
C ALA A 58 6.16 3.42 26.20
N GLU A 59 6.11 3.28 24.88
CA GLU A 59 5.17 2.38 24.24
C GLU A 59 5.67 0.93 24.30
N GLY A 60 4.74 0.02 24.71
CA GLY A 60 4.93 -1.43 24.69
C GLY A 60 3.91 -2.10 23.78
N PHE A 61 4.28 -3.27 23.26
CA PHE A 61 3.32 -4.14 22.58
C PHE A 61 2.36 -4.75 23.59
N ILE A 62 1.07 -4.76 23.23
CA ILE A 62 -0.01 -5.38 24.02
C ILE A 62 -0.63 -6.54 23.24
N THR A 63 -1.50 -7.31 23.87
CA THR A 63 -2.31 -8.34 23.20
C THR A 63 -3.43 -7.72 22.38
N GLN A 64 -4.06 -8.48 21.49
CA GLN A 64 -5.26 -8.02 20.75
C GLN A 64 -6.43 -7.77 21.70
N ALA A 65 -6.58 -8.57 22.74
CA ALA A 65 -7.62 -8.39 23.76
C ALA A 65 -7.45 -7.06 24.50
N ASP A 66 -6.24 -6.72 24.90
CA ASP A 66 -5.92 -5.43 25.53
C ASP A 66 -6.12 -4.26 24.57
N LEU A 67 -5.85 -4.47 23.26
CA LEU A 67 -6.09 -3.45 22.25
C LEU A 67 -7.59 -3.11 22.13
N ALA A 68 -8.47 -4.12 22.17
CA ALA A 68 -9.91 -3.92 22.20
C ALA A 68 -10.37 -3.13 23.44
N ALA A 69 -9.74 -3.36 24.59
CA ALA A 69 -10.04 -2.63 25.82
C ALA A 69 -9.68 -1.14 25.75
N ARG A 70 -8.74 -0.75 24.86
CA ARG A 70 -8.34 0.65 24.63
C ARG A 70 -9.29 1.45 23.73
N MET A 71 -10.39 0.86 23.26
CA MET A 71 -11.42 1.57 22.50
C MET A 71 -12.30 2.41 23.42
N THR A 72 -11.79 3.55 23.85
CA THR A 72 -12.40 4.42 24.87
C THR A 72 -12.93 5.74 24.31
N ALA A 73 -12.66 6.06 23.06
CA ALA A 73 -13.12 7.29 22.39
C ALA A 73 -14.29 6.99 21.43
N PRO A 74 -15.19 7.98 21.20
CA PRO A 74 -16.33 7.80 20.29
C PRO A 74 -15.91 7.63 18.83
N ARG A 75 -14.69 8.06 18.44
CA ARG A 75 -14.12 7.93 17.10
C ARG A 75 -12.66 7.54 17.19
N MET A 76 -12.28 6.48 16.49
CA MET A 76 -10.90 5.95 16.51
C MET A 76 -10.46 5.46 15.13
N ALA A 77 -9.15 5.41 14.92
CA ALA A 77 -8.50 4.86 13.73
C ALA A 77 -7.85 3.50 14.03
N LEU A 78 -7.90 2.57 13.09
CA LEU A 78 -7.23 1.28 13.15
C LEU A 78 -6.44 1.02 11.87
N PHE A 79 -5.14 0.78 12.00
CA PHE A 79 -4.32 0.20 10.94
C PHE A 79 -4.06 -1.28 11.23
N ALA A 80 -4.40 -2.15 10.28
CA ALA A 80 -4.14 -3.57 10.41
C ALA A 80 -2.98 -3.99 9.49
N ALA A 81 -1.87 -4.43 10.10
CA ALA A 81 -0.68 -4.94 9.43
C ALA A 81 -0.37 -6.39 9.86
N ALA A 82 -1.40 -7.14 10.24
CA ALA A 82 -1.30 -8.55 10.60
C ALA A 82 -0.93 -9.42 9.38
N PRO A 83 -0.44 -10.65 9.58
CA PRO A 83 -0.19 -11.58 8.49
C PRO A 83 -1.44 -11.82 7.63
N HIS A 84 -1.20 -12.13 6.35
CA HIS A 84 -2.27 -12.52 5.42
C HIS A 84 -3.07 -13.72 5.94
N ALA A 85 -4.35 -13.74 5.67
CA ALA A 85 -5.33 -14.74 6.14
C ALA A 85 -5.59 -14.75 7.66
N VAL A 86 -5.00 -13.80 8.41
CA VAL A 86 -5.23 -13.61 9.85
C VAL A 86 -5.93 -12.27 10.11
N SER A 87 -5.64 -11.26 9.32
CA SER A 87 -6.10 -9.88 9.51
C SER A 87 -7.62 -9.77 9.56
N ALA A 88 -8.32 -10.49 8.67
CA ALA A 88 -9.79 -10.41 8.58
C ALA A 88 -10.50 -10.80 9.87
N GLY A 89 -10.10 -11.92 10.50
CA GLY A 89 -10.69 -12.36 11.78
C GLY A 89 -10.39 -11.39 12.92
N VAL A 90 -9.18 -10.84 12.95
CA VAL A 90 -8.80 -9.82 13.94
C VAL A 90 -9.61 -8.55 13.77
N ILE A 91 -9.77 -8.07 12.55
CA ILE A 91 -10.57 -6.88 12.23
C ILE A 91 -12.03 -7.10 12.62
N ALA A 92 -12.61 -8.27 12.32
CA ALA A 92 -13.99 -8.61 12.71
C ALA A 92 -14.17 -8.50 14.22
N THR A 93 -13.31 -9.13 15.02
CA THR A 93 -13.36 -9.06 16.48
C THR A 93 -13.24 -7.61 17.00
N LEU A 94 -12.37 -6.80 16.40
CA LEU A 94 -12.18 -5.40 16.81
C LEU A 94 -13.37 -4.51 16.41
N LEU A 95 -13.99 -4.75 15.25
CA LEU A 95 -15.21 -4.03 14.84
C LEU A 95 -16.40 -4.38 15.75
N GLU A 96 -16.57 -5.64 16.14
CA GLU A 96 -17.57 -6.05 17.12
C GLU A 96 -17.32 -5.38 18.49
N ALA A 97 -16.08 -5.36 18.95
CA ALA A 97 -15.71 -4.71 20.20
C ALA A 97 -15.94 -3.19 20.15
N ALA A 98 -15.69 -2.54 19.01
CA ALA A 98 -15.98 -1.13 18.79
C ALA A 98 -17.49 -0.85 18.81
N ALA A 99 -18.28 -1.67 18.13
CA ALA A 99 -19.74 -1.54 18.11
C ALA A 99 -20.34 -1.67 19.51
N ALA A 100 -19.88 -2.65 20.31
CA ALA A 100 -20.32 -2.83 21.70
C ALA A 100 -19.99 -1.63 22.61
N ARG A 101 -18.99 -0.81 22.24
CA ARG A 101 -18.56 0.41 22.96
C ARG A 101 -19.07 1.70 22.33
N GLN A 102 -19.92 1.61 21.31
CA GLN A 102 -20.40 2.77 20.55
C GLN A 102 -19.23 3.63 19.97
N CYS A 103 -18.13 2.97 19.63
CA CYS A 103 -16.95 3.59 19.01
C CYS A 103 -17.03 3.49 17.50
N GLN A 104 -16.99 4.62 16.80
CA GLN A 104 -16.85 4.64 15.34
C GLN A 104 -15.39 4.31 14.97
N LEU A 105 -15.12 3.05 14.64
CA LEU A 105 -13.80 2.59 14.26
C LEU A 105 -13.64 2.64 12.73
N THR A 106 -12.70 3.48 12.25
CA THR A 106 -12.30 3.51 10.83
C THR A 106 -11.11 2.59 10.64
N VAL A 107 -11.16 1.68 9.66
CA VAL A 107 -10.12 0.66 9.44
C VAL A 107 -9.45 0.86 8.09
N VAL A 108 -8.10 0.80 8.08
CA VAL A 108 -7.30 0.58 6.86
C VAL A 108 -6.47 -0.68 7.04
N ASP A 109 -6.79 -1.71 6.27
CA ASP A 109 -6.05 -2.98 6.24
C ASP A 109 -4.95 -2.93 5.18
N VAL A 110 -3.72 -3.18 5.58
CA VAL A 110 -2.55 -3.31 4.67
C VAL A 110 -2.16 -4.75 4.40
N SER A 111 -2.92 -5.71 4.97
CA SER A 111 -2.80 -7.13 4.61
C SER A 111 -3.40 -7.40 3.23
N SER A 112 -3.61 -8.65 2.90
CA SER A 112 -4.27 -9.02 1.64
C SER A 112 -5.78 -9.25 1.75
N ASP A 113 -6.29 -9.29 2.97
CA ASP A 113 -7.56 -9.94 3.25
C ASP A 113 -8.74 -9.17 2.65
N PHE A 114 -8.67 -7.85 2.61
CA PHE A 114 -9.74 -7.01 2.06
C PHE A 114 -9.43 -6.40 0.68
N ARG A 115 -8.58 -7.07 -0.12
CA ARG A 115 -8.24 -6.61 -1.48
C ARG A 115 -9.15 -7.16 -2.57
N PHE A 116 -9.85 -8.25 -2.29
CA PHE A 116 -10.78 -8.88 -3.23
C PHE A 116 -12.24 -8.57 -2.86
N LYS A 117 -13.10 -8.57 -3.88
CA LYS A 117 -14.53 -8.27 -3.72
C LYS A 117 -15.33 -9.41 -3.12
N ASP A 118 -14.85 -10.64 -3.30
CA ASP A 118 -15.51 -11.85 -2.82
C ASP A 118 -14.52 -12.87 -2.27
N ALA A 119 -15.03 -13.75 -1.40
CA ALA A 119 -14.24 -14.76 -0.72
C ALA A 119 -13.68 -15.83 -1.65
N ALA A 120 -14.36 -16.13 -2.78
CA ALA A 120 -13.90 -17.13 -3.73
C ALA A 120 -12.66 -16.62 -4.48
N ALA A 121 -12.63 -15.33 -4.90
CA ALA A 121 -11.47 -14.71 -5.51
C ALA A 121 -10.28 -14.68 -4.54
N PHE A 122 -10.50 -14.34 -3.27
CA PHE A 122 -9.47 -14.41 -2.23
C PHE A 122 -8.92 -15.84 -2.09
N GLN A 123 -9.80 -16.84 -1.93
CA GLN A 123 -9.41 -18.24 -1.77
C GLN A 123 -8.68 -18.80 -3.01
N ALA A 124 -9.06 -18.36 -4.21
CA ALA A 124 -8.37 -18.73 -5.43
C ALA A 124 -6.89 -18.32 -5.45
N VAL A 125 -6.57 -17.17 -4.83
CA VAL A 125 -5.20 -16.62 -4.76
C VAL A 125 -4.44 -17.13 -3.53
N TYR A 126 -5.03 -17.05 -2.34
CA TYR A 126 -4.34 -17.32 -1.07
C TYR A 126 -4.50 -18.75 -0.57
N LYS A 127 -5.32 -19.58 -1.24
CA LYS A 127 -5.51 -21.03 -0.95
C LYS A 127 -6.05 -21.33 0.45
N THR A 128 -6.69 -20.35 1.09
CA THR A 128 -7.32 -20.45 2.40
C THR A 128 -8.66 -19.73 2.38
N PRO A 129 -9.67 -20.19 3.18
CA PRO A 129 -10.92 -19.44 3.33
C PRO A 129 -10.69 -18.03 3.87
N HIS A 130 -11.53 -17.08 3.48
CA HIS A 130 -11.52 -15.74 4.04
C HIS A 130 -12.07 -15.74 5.49
N GLY A 131 -11.35 -15.04 6.41
CA GLY A 131 -11.66 -15.08 7.84
C GLY A 131 -12.90 -14.30 8.27
N ALA A 132 -13.45 -13.41 7.42
CA ALA A 132 -14.64 -12.61 7.67
C ALA A 132 -15.28 -12.16 6.34
N PRO A 133 -15.86 -13.06 5.54
CA PRO A 133 -16.35 -12.74 4.20
C PRO A 133 -17.53 -11.74 4.22
N GLU A 134 -18.30 -11.69 5.30
CA GLU A 134 -19.40 -10.74 5.51
C GLU A 134 -18.96 -9.29 5.57
N LEU A 135 -17.67 -9.02 5.88
CA LEU A 135 -17.11 -7.67 5.93
C LEU A 135 -16.61 -7.16 4.58
N LEU A 136 -16.41 -8.03 3.58
CA LEU A 136 -15.89 -7.64 2.25
C LEU A 136 -16.64 -6.46 1.61
N PRO A 137 -18.00 -6.37 1.67
CA PRO A 137 -18.73 -5.25 1.09
C PRO A 137 -18.43 -3.88 1.75
N LEU A 138 -17.90 -3.87 2.99
CA LEU A 138 -17.57 -2.66 3.71
C LEU A 138 -16.21 -2.08 3.35
N PHE A 139 -15.39 -2.84 2.62
CA PHE A 139 -14.04 -2.45 2.24
C PHE A 139 -13.93 -2.06 0.78
N THR A 140 -13.25 -0.96 0.52
CA THR A 140 -12.82 -0.56 -0.83
C THR A 140 -11.34 -0.86 -1.00
N CYS A 141 -10.97 -1.40 -2.17
CA CYS A 141 -9.57 -1.58 -2.55
C CYS A 141 -9.27 -0.79 -3.82
N ALA A 142 -8.51 0.30 -3.68
CA ALA A 142 -8.06 1.17 -4.77
C ALA A 142 -6.94 2.10 -4.28
N LEU A 143 -6.30 2.83 -5.20
CA LEU A 143 -5.48 3.98 -4.83
C LEU A 143 -6.38 5.18 -4.50
N PRO A 144 -5.99 6.03 -3.54
CA PRO A 144 -6.73 7.27 -3.25
C PRO A 144 -6.93 8.13 -4.50
N GLU A 145 -5.93 8.23 -5.35
CA GLU A 145 -5.92 9.03 -6.58
C GLU A 145 -6.91 8.56 -7.65
N HIS A 146 -7.40 7.33 -7.54
CA HIS A 146 -8.31 6.75 -8.54
C HIS A 146 -9.79 6.80 -8.16
N VAL A 147 -10.10 7.28 -6.95
CA VAL A 147 -11.45 7.30 -6.41
C VAL A 147 -11.83 8.71 -5.98
N SER A 148 -12.99 9.19 -6.42
CA SER A 148 -13.57 10.44 -5.95
C SER A 148 -14.37 10.23 -4.65
N GLY A 149 -14.29 11.18 -3.73
CA GLY A 149 -15.05 11.12 -2.46
C GLY A 149 -14.57 10.02 -1.49
N ILE A 150 -15.45 9.59 -0.60
CA ILE A 150 -15.22 8.51 0.37
C ILE A 150 -16.00 7.28 -0.10
N PRO A 151 -15.31 6.22 -0.55
CA PRO A 151 -15.95 5.10 -1.22
C PRO A 151 -16.63 4.09 -0.28
N GLY A 152 -16.38 4.19 1.02
CA GLY A 152 -16.93 3.28 2.04
C GLY A 152 -16.30 3.54 3.41
N PRO A 153 -16.74 2.83 4.47
CA PRO A 153 -16.26 3.06 5.83
C PRO A 153 -14.83 2.59 6.06
N HIS A 154 -14.35 1.62 5.28
CA HIS A 154 -13.06 0.98 5.45
C HIS A 154 -12.33 0.77 4.12
N VAL A 155 -11.01 0.58 4.20
CA VAL A 155 -10.16 0.35 3.02
C VAL A 155 -9.24 -0.85 3.23
N GLY A 156 -9.18 -1.73 2.22
CA GLY A 156 -8.09 -2.67 2.02
C GLY A 156 -7.05 -2.05 1.08
N HIS A 157 -5.86 -1.70 1.60
CA HIS A 157 -4.83 -1.04 0.78
C HIS A 157 -4.24 -2.04 -0.23
N PRO A 158 -4.10 -1.68 -1.51
CA PRO A 158 -3.47 -2.53 -2.53
C PRO A 158 -2.04 -2.94 -2.14
N GLY A 159 -1.58 -4.08 -2.63
CA GLY A 159 -0.19 -4.53 -2.46
C GLY A 159 0.81 -3.57 -3.11
N CYS A 160 2.06 -3.57 -2.66
CA CYS A 160 3.06 -2.60 -3.13
C CYS A 160 3.29 -2.64 -4.65
N PHE A 161 3.40 -3.84 -5.26
CA PHE A 161 3.45 -3.96 -6.71
C PHE A 161 2.12 -3.59 -7.38
N ALA A 162 0.98 -3.93 -6.75
CA ALA A 162 -0.32 -3.52 -7.26
C ALA A 162 -0.44 -1.99 -7.29
N THR A 163 -0.01 -1.30 -6.23
CA THR A 163 0.06 0.16 -6.17
C THR A 163 0.84 0.74 -7.35
N SER A 164 2.04 0.23 -7.62
CA SER A 164 2.86 0.74 -8.73
C SER A 164 2.27 0.41 -10.11
N MET A 165 1.68 -0.78 -10.29
CA MET A 165 1.00 -1.14 -11.54
C MET A 165 -0.26 -0.30 -11.78
N LEU A 166 -1.11 -0.15 -10.76
CA LEU A 166 -2.34 0.65 -10.86
C LEU A 166 -2.05 2.11 -11.21
N ALA A 167 -1.00 2.71 -10.63
CA ALA A 167 -0.61 4.08 -10.93
C ALA A 167 -0.26 4.30 -12.41
N GLY A 168 0.28 3.31 -13.10
CA GLY A 168 0.57 3.40 -14.53
C GLY A 168 -0.58 2.90 -15.42
N MET A 169 -1.26 1.82 -15.02
CA MET A 169 -2.24 1.12 -15.86
C MET A 169 -3.61 1.81 -15.90
N VAL A 170 -4.11 2.28 -14.74
CA VAL A 170 -5.46 2.86 -14.64
C VAL A 170 -5.64 4.07 -15.59
N PRO A 171 -4.74 5.08 -15.63
CA PRO A 171 -4.87 6.18 -16.56
C PRO A 171 -4.81 5.72 -18.02
N MET A 172 -3.89 4.80 -18.38
CA MET A 172 -3.75 4.30 -19.74
C MET A 172 -5.02 3.60 -20.25
N LEU A 173 -5.65 2.79 -19.38
CA LEU A 173 -6.89 2.08 -19.71
C LEU A 173 -8.11 3.01 -19.69
N LYS A 174 -8.21 3.89 -18.70
CA LYS A 174 -9.37 4.78 -18.52
C LYS A 174 -9.47 5.84 -19.60
N LEU A 175 -8.33 6.34 -20.08
CA LEU A 175 -8.25 7.26 -21.21
C LEU A 175 -8.32 6.54 -22.57
N GLY A 176 -8.34 5.20 -22.57
CA GLY A 176 -8.44 4.40 -23.80
C GLY A 176 -7.20 4.46 -24.69
N LEU A 177 -6.02 4.74 -24.14
CA LEU A 177 -4.79 5.00 -24.88
C LEU A 177 -4.15 3.74 -25.44
N CYS A 178 -4.28 2.61 -24.76
CA CYS A 178 -3.61 1.37 -25.15
C CYS A 178 -4.58 0.18 -25.26
N GLU A 179 -4.12 -0.86 -25.92
CA GLU A 179 -4.74 -2.19 -25.89
C GLU A 179 -4.65 -2.77 -24.47
N PRO A 180 -5.61 -3.62 -24.06
CA PRO A 180 -5.65 -4.14 -22.68
C PRO A 180 -4.66 -5.27 -22.40
N GLN A 181 -3.78 -5.62 -23.36
CA GLN A 181 -2.68 -6.55 -23.12
C GLN A 181 -1.47 -5.79 -22.62
N ILE A 182 -1.05 -6.08 -21.37
CA ILE A 182 0.00 -5.35 -20.67
C ILE A 182 1.07 -6.31 -20.16
N TYR A 183 2.33 -6.00 -20.47
CA TYR A 183 3.51 -6.67 -19.94
C TYR A 183 4.14 -5.81 -18.86
N ALA A 184 4.29 -6.37 -17.67
CA ALA A 184 4.80 -5.68 -16.51
C ALA A 184 6.08 -6.34 -15.97
N THR A 185 7.11 -5.54 -15.75
CA THR A 185 8.34 -5.97 -15.06
C THR A 185 8.55 -5.07 -13.86
N GLY A 186 8.52 -5.65 -12.66
CA GLY A 186 8.70 -4.91 -11.40
C GLY A 186 9.96 -5.35 -10.67
N ILE A 187 10.81 -4.41 -10.26
CA ILE A 187 11.98 -4.65 -9.41
C ILE A 187 11.70 -4.05 -8.05
N THR A 188 11.66 -4.88 -6.99
CA THR A 188 11.42 -4.44 -5.62
C THR A 188 12.63 -4.60 -4.73
N GLY A 189 12.74 -3.74 -3.72
CA GLY A 189 13.70 -3.92 -2.63
C GLY A 189 13.40 -5.14 -1.75
N SER A 190 14.42 -5.62 -1.04
CA SER A 190 14.35 -6.83 -0.21
C SER A 190 13.35 -6.76 0.95
N THR A 191 13.01 -5.55 1.41
CA THR A 191 12.00 -5.34 2.47
C THR A 191 10.60 -5.80 2.07
N GLY A 192 10.34 -5.96 0.76
CA GLY A 192 9.08 -6.53 0.25
C GLY A 192 8.87 -8.00 0.63
N ALA A 193 9.92 -8.73 0.99
CA ALA A 193 9.85 -10.10 1.49
C ALA A 193 9.44 -10.21 2.98
N GLY A 194 9.33 -9.07 3.69
CA GLY A 194 9.05 -9.02 5.11
C GLY A 194 10.31 -9.08 5.99
N ARG A 195 10.13 -9.01 7.31
CA ARG A 195 11.22 -8.90 8.28
C ARG A 195 11.83 -10.25 8.67
N THR A 196 11.05 -11.33 8.58
CA THR A 196 11.53 -12.67 8.91
C THR A 196 12.60 -13.09 7.92
N PRO A 197 13.81 -13.46 8.39
CA PRO A 197 14.89 -13.93 7.51
C PRO A 197 14.50 -15.18 6.73
N THR A 198 14.87 -15.21 5.45
CA THR A 198 14.71 -16.36 4.56
C THR A 198 16.01 -16.62 3.83
N ALA A 199 16.16 -17.80 3.20
CA ALA A 199 17.35 -18.09 2.40
C ALA A 199 17.63 -17.02 1.33
N THR A 200 16.59 -16.54 0.65
CA THR A 200 16.71 -15.53 -0.40
C THR A 200 16.96 -14.10 0.11
N THR A 201 16.80 -13.85 1.41
CA THR A 201 17.12 -12.56 2.05
C THR A 201 18.43 -12.63 2.85
N HIS A 202 19.10 -13.78 2.90
CA HIS A 202 20.40 -13.92 3.54
C HIS A 202 21.46 -13.10 2.81
N HIS A 203 22.30 -12.36 3.55
CA HIS A 203 23.18 -11.34 2.97
C HIS A 203 24.06 -11.83 1.81
N PRO A 204 24.80 -12.95 1.88
CA PRO A 204 25.62 -13.42 0.75
C PRO A 204 24.82 -13.75 -0.51
N GLU A 205 23.59 -14.27 -0.36
CA GLU A 205 22.71 -14.60 -1.48
C GLU A 205 22.03 -13.35 -2.08
N ARG A 206 21.87 -12.34 -1.25
CA ARG A 206 21.09 -11.14 -1.57
C ARG A 206 21.93 -9.98 -2.08
N HIS A 207 23.13 -9.80 -1.55
CA HIS A 207 24.01 -8.68 -1.89
C HIS A 207 24.39 -8.71 -3.37
N SER A 208 24.21 -7.56 -4.05
CA SER A 208 24.53 -7.40 -5.49
C SER A 208 23.84 -8.39 -6.43
N ASN A 209 22.74 -9.02 -5.99
CA ASN A 209 22.00 -10.03 -6.76
C ASN A 209 20.63 -9.52 -7.18
N LEU A 210 20.23 -9.84 -8.42
CA LEU A 210 18.92 -9.59 -9.01
C LEU A 210 18.34 -10.91 -9.51
N PHE A 211 17.14 -11.26 -9.10
CA PHE A 211 16.48 -12.47 -9.55
C PHE A 211 14.96 -12.31 -9.68
N ALA A 212 14.37 -13.00 -10.66
CA ALA A 212 12.92 -13.11 -10.81
C ALA A 212 12.35 -14.14 -9.85
N TYR A 213 11.12 -13.91 -9.39
CA TYR A 213 10.37 -14.88 -8.58
C TYR A 213 8.88 -14.89 -8.97
N ASN A 214 8.26 -16.07 -8.89
CA ASN A 214 6.85 -16.26 -9.25
C ASN A 214 6.43 -15.60 -10.60
N PRO A 215 7.20 -15.74 -11.71
CA PRO A 215 6.87 -15.12 -12.99
C PRO A 215 5.49 -15.60 -13.45
N LEU A 216 4.63 -14.67 -13.91
CA LEU A 216 3.26 -14.89 -14.39
C LEU A 216 2.29 -15.51 -13.34
N ARG A 217 2.71 -15.68 -12.09
CA ARG A 217 1.93 -16.31 -11.00
C ARG A 217 1.91 -15.49 -9.72
N HIS A 218 2.37 -14.23 -9.77
CA HIS A 218 2.42 -13.40 -8.59
C HIS A 218 1.01 -12.98 -8.15
N ARG A 219 0.74 -13.10 -6.83
CA ARG A 219 -0.57 -12.84 -6.21
C ARG A 219 -1.13 -11.42 -6.43
N HIS A 220 -0.30 -10.44 -6.76
CA HIS A 220 -0.78 -9.08 -7.06
C HIS A 220 -1.37 -8.94 -8.47
N ALA A 221 -1.11 -9.86 -9.41
CA ALA A 221 -1.65 -9.74 -10.77
C ALA A 221 -3.20 -9.85 -10.80
N PRO A 222 -3.85 -10.87 -10.21
CA PRO A 222 -5.32 -10.92 -10.17
C PRO A 222 -5.94 -9.76 -9.39
N GLU A 223 -5.29 -9.25 -8.33
CA GLU A 223 -5.70 -8.04 -7.62
C GLU A 223 -5.77 -6.83 -8.56
N VAL A 224 -4.71 -6.57 -9.32
CA VAL A 224 -4.64 -5.45 -10.28
C VAL A 224 -5.69 -5.58 -11.36
N VAL A 225 -5.86 -6.77 -11.95
CA VAL A 225 -6.87 -7.03 -13.00
C VAL A 225 -8.27 -6.69 -12.49
N GLN A 226 -8.62 -7.16 -11.28
CA GLN A 226 -9.92 -6.87 -10.67
C GLN A 226 -10.12 -5.36 -10.44
N ILE A 227 -9.12 -4.67 -9.88
CA ILE A 227 -9.22 -3.24 -9.58
C ILE A 227 -9.30 -2.42 -10.88
N CYS A 228 -8.51 -2.75 -11.91
CA CYS A 228 -8.60 -2.09 -13.22
C CYS A 228 -10.00 -2.27 -13.83
N ALA A 229 -10.55 -3.49 -13.82
CA ALA A 229 -11.90 -3.74 -14.33
C ALA A 229 -12.97 -2.90 -13.62
N GLN A 230 -12.86 -2.74 -12.30
CA GLN A 230 -13.79 -1.93 -11.51
C GLN A 230 -13.69 -0.43 -11.81
N LEU A 231 -12.47 0.09 -12.00
CA LEU A 231 -12.23 1.52 -12.16
C LEU A 231 -12.37 2.01 -13.60
N THR A 232 -12.12 1.14 -14.57
CA THR A 232 -12.04 1.52 -15.99
C THR A 232 -13.07 0.83 -16.89
N GLY A 233 -13.74 -0.21 -16.37
CA GLY A 233 -14.61 -1.09 -17.16
C GLY A 233 -13.84 -2.11 -18.04
N VAL A 234 -12.49 -2.11 -17.98
CA VAL A 234 -11.62 -2.97 -18.79
C VAL A 234 -10.82 -3.89 -17.88
N ALA A 235 -10.97 -5.21 -18.06
CA ALA A 235 -10.12 -6.22 -17.43
C ALA A 235 -8.88 -6.46 -18.33
N PRO A 236 -7.68 -6.03 -17.92
CA PRO A 236 -6.49 -6.24 -18.75
C PRO A 236 -5.99 -7.68 -18.70
N GLU A 237 -5.38 -8.13 -19.78
CA GLU A 237 -4.49 -9.30 -19.78
C GLU A 237 -3.13 -8.85 -19.24
N LEU A 238 -2.82 -9.19 -17.99
CA LEU A 238 -1.62 -8.76 -17.29
C LEU A 238 -0.56 -9.86 -17.20
N ASN A 239 0.56 -9.65 -17.89
CA ASN A 239 1.73 -10.54 -17.91
C ASN A 239 2.82 -9.96 -16.97
N PHE A 240 2.83 -10.38 -15.70
CA PHE A 240 3.69 -9.78 -14.69
C PHE A 240 4.88 -10.67 -14.32
N VAL A 241 6.10 -10.09 -14.37
CA VAL A 241 7.36 -10.71 -13.93
C VAL A 241 7.99 -9.85 -12.82
N PRO A 242 7.84 -10.24 -11.55
CA PRO A 242 8.50 -9.57 -10.45
C PRO A 242 9.96 -9.99 -10.29
N HIS A 243 10.80 -9.04 -9.90
CA HIS A 243 12.19 -9.24 -9.53
C HIS A 243 12.47 -8.68 -8.13
N SER A 244 13.39 -9.31 -7.42
CA SER A 244 13.96 -8.79 -6.19
C SER A 244 15.32 -8.17 -6.50
N GLY A 245 15.44 -6.85 -6.34
CA GLY A 245 16.61 -6.05 -6.69
C GLY A 245 17.61 -5.91 -5.53
N PRO A 246 18.89 -5.50 -5.76
CA PRO A 246 19.97 -5.43 -4.77
C PRO A 246 19.90 -4.18 -3.89
N PHE A 247 18.73 -3.76 -3.49
CA PHE A 247 18.50 -2.61 -2.61
C PHE A 247 17.42 -2.95 -1.57
N ALA A 248 17.34 -2.19 -0.48
CA ALA A 248 16.42 -2.47 0.62
C ALA A 248 15.00 -2.00 0.34
N ARG A 249 14.83 -0.79 -0.20
CA ARG A 249 13.53 -0.10 -0.33
C ARG A 249 13.32 0.41 -1.75
N GLY A 250 12.06 0.43 -2.15
CA GLY A 250 11.57 0.97 -3.39
C GLY A 250 11.10 -0.08 -4.39
N ILE A 251 10.33 0.39 -5.36
CA ILE A 251 9.90 -0.37 -6.54
C ILE A 251 10.18 0.47 -7.78
N HIS A 252 10.78 -0.15 -8.78
CA HIS A 252 10.77 0.32 -10.16
C HIS A 252 9.89 -0.61 -10.97
N MET A 253 8.79 -0.09 -11.52
CA MET A 253 7.86 -0.82 -12.37
C MET A 253 7.98 -0.33 -13.80
N THR A 254 8.11 -1.22 -14.77
CA THR A 254 7.99 -0.94 -16.20
C THR A 254 6.76 -1.66 -16.74
N LEU A 255 5.85 -0.90 -17.34
CA LEU A 255 4.64 -1.39 -17.99
C LEU A 255 4.77 -1.16 -19.49
N GLN A 256 4.59 -2.18 -20.29
CA GLN A 256 4.64 -2.08 -21.75
C GLN A 256 3.29 -2.50 -22.34
N ALA A 257 2.84 -1.73 -23.32
CA ALA A 257 1.58 -2.00 -24.04
C ALA A 257 1.66 -1.51 -25.48
N ARG A 258 0.66 -1.86 -26.29
CA ARG A 258 0.45 -1.33 -27.62
C ARG A 258 -0.53 -0.16 -27.54
N LEU A 259 -0.15 1.00 -28.06
CA LEU A 259 -1.06 2.13 -28.26
C LEU A 259 -2.11 1.79 -29.33
N LYS A 260 -3.33 2.27 -29.14
CA LYS A 260 -4.41 2.15 -30.16
C LYS A 260 -4.14 3.04 -31.38
N SER A 261 -3.47 4.16 -31.16
CA SER A 261 -2.96 5.06 -32.21
C SER A 261 -1.59 5.59 -31.80
N PRO A 262 -0.68 5.85 -32.76
CA PRO A 262 0.61 6.45 -32.44
C PRO A 262 0.44 7.81 -31.76
N GLN A 263 1.19 8.01 -30.68
CA GLN A 263 1.29 9.27 -29.93
C GLN A 263 2.73 9.48 -29.49
N THR A 264 3.15 10.72 -29.38
CA THR A 264 4.48 11.08 -28.87
C THR A 264 4.56 10.91 -27.36
N SER A 265 5.77 10.79 -26.83
CA SER A 265 6.01 10.74 -25.38
C SER A 265 5.47 11.99 -24.68
N ASP A 266 5.57 13.17 -25.30
CA ASP A 266 5.07 14.43 -24.76
C ASP A 266 3.54 14.44 -24.66
N GLU A 267 2.82 14.03 -25.72
CA GLU A 267 1.35 13.92 -25.70
C GLU A 267 0.86 12.95 -24.61
N LEU A 268 1.52 11.81 -24.45
CA LEU A 268 1.20 10.85 -23.41
C LEU A 268 1.49 11.40 -22.01
N ARG A 269 2.62 12.10 -21.84
CA ARG A 269 2.99 12.75 -20.58
C ARG A 269 1.93 13.78 -20.16
N ASP A 270 1.50 14.63 -21.08
CA ASP A 270 0.49 15.65 -20.83
C ASP A 270 -0.86 15.03 -20.45
N GLN A 271 -1.27 13.95 -21.11
CA GLN A 271 -2.51 13.23 -20.77
C GLN A 271 -2.43 12.57 -19.38
N LEU A 272 -1.30 11.93 -19.05
CA LEU A 272 -1.09 11.35 -17.71
C LEU A 272 -1.01 12.44 -16.63
N ALA A 273 -0.35 13.56 -16.89
CA ALA A 273 -0.30 14.71 -16.00
C ALA A 273 -1.69 15.31 -15.77
N GLY A 274 -2.49 15.43 -16.85
CA GLY A 274 -3.88 15.85 -16.77
C GLY A 274 -4.76 14.91 -15.94
N PHE A 275 -4.56 13.58 -16.09
CA PHE A 275 -5.28 12.59 -15.29
C PHE A 275 -4.99 12.71 -13.79
N TYR A 276 -3.75 13.00 -13.41
CA TYR A 276 -3.31 13.17 -12.02
C TYR A 276 -3.32 14.63 -11.53
N ALA A 277 -3.92 15.55 -12.29
CA ALA A 277 -4.04 16.94 -11.86
C ALA A 277 -4.77 17.03 -10.52
N GLY A 278 -4.15 17.71 -9.54
CA GLY A 278 -4.68 17.82 -8.18
C GLY A 278 -4.36 16.65 -7.25
N CYS A 279 -3.70 15.58 -7.73
CA CYS A 279 -3.22 14.50 -6.87
C CYS A 279 -1.87 14.89 -6.23
N GLU A 280 -1.84 15.00 -4.90
CA GLU A 280 -0.68 15.51 -4.15
C GLU A 280 0.56 14.60 -4.27
N PHE A 281 0.35 13.27 -4.34
CA PHE A 281 1.43 12.31 -4.23
C PHE A 281 1.85 11.64 -5.55
N VAL A 282 1.18 11.94 -6.66
CA VAL A 282 1.57 11.43 -7.99
C VAL A 282 2.17 12.55 -8.81
N ARG A 283 3.35 12.34 -9.35
CA ARG A 283 4.05 13.27 -10.23
C ARG A 283 4.42 12.57 -11.54
N VAL A 284 3.88 13.07 -12.63
CA VAL A 284 4.36 12.70 -13.97
C VAL A 284 5.59 13.57 -14.23
N VAL A 285 6.75 12.91 -14.35
CA VAL A 285 8.06 13.60 -14.42
C VAL A 285 8.48 13.82 -15.87
N ASP A 286 9.31 14.84 -16.07
CA ASP A 286 10.01 15.03 -17.32
C ASP A 286 11.25 14.11 -17.34
N GLY A 287 11.19 13.07 -18.17
CA GLY A 287 12.18 12.01 -18.25
C GLY A 287 11.83 10.74 -17.47
N LEU A 288 12.84 9.99 -17.04
CA LEU A 288 12.69 8.66 -16.46
C LEU A 288 12.77 8.69 -14.93
N PRO A 289 11.80 8.10 -14.22
CA PRO A 289 11.76 8.13 -12.77
C PRO A 289 12.81 7.21 -12.15
N ARG A 290 13.37 7.59 -10.99
CA ARG A 290 14.38 6.83 -10.27
C ARG A 290 13.90 6.47 -8.86
N VAL A 291 14.25 5.29 -8.38
CA VAL A 291 13.83 4.80 -7.07
C VAL A 291 14.29 5.71 -5.93
N LYS A 292 15.50 6.24 -5.98
CA LYS A 292 16.04 7.11 -4.93
C LYS A 292 15.33 8.47 -4.80
N ASP A 293 14.63 8.90 -5.85
CA ASP A 293 13.88 10.15 -5.82
C ASP A 293 12.55 10.04 -5.01
N VAL A 294 12.12 8.81 -4.71
CA VAL A 294 10.86 8.54 -3.98
C VAL A 294 11.05 7.67 -2.73
N ALA A 295 12.16 6.95 -2.60
CA ALA A 295 12.42 6.08 -1.46
C ALA A 295 12.40 6.88 -0.14
N GLY A 296 11.66 6.39 0.85
CA GLY A 296 11.45 7.08 2.12
C GLY A 296 10.29 8.10 2.13
N SER A 297 9.58 8.29 1.01
CA SER A 297 8.47 9.25 0.88
C SER A 297 7.17 8.59 0.38
N ASN A 298 6.06 9.34 0.46
CA ASN A 298 4.76 8.91 -0.08
C ASN A 298 4.57 9.28 -1.57
N TYR A 299 5.58 9.84 -2.20
CA TYR A 299 5.49 10.22 -3.61
C TYR A 299 5.60 9.01 -4.54
N CYS A 300 4.90 9.12 -5.67
CA CYS A 300 4.95 8.22 -6.81
C CYS A 300 5.38 9.04 -8.03
N HIS A 301 6.45 8.65 -8.70
CA HIS A 301 6.88 9.27 -9.94
C HIS A 301 6.54 8.36 -11.14
N ILE A 302 6.00 8.97 -12.20
CA ILE A 302 5.63 8.30 -13.45
C ILE A 302 6.37 8.97 -14.60
N GLY A 303 7.04 8.17 -15.43
CA GLY A 303 7.59 8.58 -16.71
C GLY A 303 6.96 7.76 -17.84
N VAL A 304 6.90 8.30 -19.03
CA VAL A 304 6.35 7.62 -20.21
C VAL A 304 7.21 7.88 -21.44
N GLU A 305 7.43 6.82 -22.21
CA GLU A 305 8.11 6.85 -23.51
C GLU A 305 7.33 6.08 -24.54
N SER A 306 7.35 6.53 -25.78
CA SER A 306 6.70 5.87 -26.91
C SER A 306 7.57 5.80 -28.14
N SER A 307 7.36 4.77 -28.96
CA SER A 307 7.97 4.60 -30.27
C SER A 307 7.01 3.87 -31.19
N GLY A 308 6.50 4.54 -32.23
CA GLY A 308 5.42 4.02 -33.06
C GLY A 308 4.18 3.70 -32.21
N ASN A 309 3.73 2.46 -32.26
CA ASN A 309 2.59 2.00 -31.44
C ASN A 309 3.03 1.36 -30.09
N SER A 310 4.32 1.38 -29.75
CA SER A 310 4.80 0.85 -28.48
C SER A 310 4.85 1.95 -27.42
N VAL A 311 4.38 1.66 -26.22
CA VAL A 311 4.49 2.55 -25.06
C VAL A 311 5.13 1.82 -23.89
N ALA A 312 5.99 2.52 -23.17
CA ALA A 312 6.53 2.11 -21.88
C ALA A 312 6.18 3.16 -20.83
N VAL A 313 5.49 2.75 -19.76
CA VAL A 313 5.21 3.59 -18.59
C VAL A 313 6.05 3.07 -17.45
N MET A 314 6.92 3.93 -16.91
CA MET A 314 7.76 3.62 -15.75
C MET A 314 7.17 4.27 -14.51
N VAL A 315 7.05 3.49 -13.42
CA VAL A 315 6.53 3.98 -12.14
C VAL A 315 7.50 3.64 -11.03
N THR A 316 7.83 4.62 -10.19
CA THR A 316 8.64 4.40 -8.99
C THR A 316 7.89 4.82 -7.73
N ILE A 317 7.97 3.99 -6.70
CA ILE A 317 7.41 4.24 -5.36
C ILE A 317 8.35 3.69 -4.28
N ASP A 318 8.16 4.11 -3.04
CA ASP A 318 8.64 3.35 -1.88
C ASP A 318 7.66 2.22 -1.55
N ASN A 319 8.15 0.97 -1.51
CA ASN A 319 7.31 -0.21 -1.29
C ASN A 319 6.71 -0.30 0.12
N LEU A 320 7.34 0.32 1.12
CA LEU A 320 6.87 0.34 2.51
C LEU A 320 6.02 1.58 2.84
N ILE A 321 6.20 2.69 2.08
CA ILE A 321 5.44 3.93 2.31
C ILE A 321 4.29 4.03 1.31
N LYS A 322 4.47 4.53 0.10
CA LYS A 322 3.37 4.65 -0.87
C LYS A 322 2.72 3.29 -1.16
N GLY A 323 3.54 2.24 -1.25
CA GLY A 323 3.08 0.86 -1.49
C GLY A 323 2.45 0.16 -0.28
N ALA A 324 2.45 0.78 0.93
CA ALA A 324 1.91 0.17 2.15
C ALA A 324 1.51 1.23 3.20
N ALA A 325 2.38 1.51 4.19
CA ALA A 325 2.06 2.34 5.36
C ALA A 325 1.66 3.77 5.00
N GLY A 326 2.37 4.42 4.09
CA GLY A 326 2.07 5.80 3.68
C GLY A 326 0.77 5.89 2.89
N GLY A 327 0.52 4.95 1.95
CA GLY A 327 -0.75 4.85 1.25
C GLY A 327 -1.91 4.57 2.21
N ALA A 328 -1.67 3.76 3.25
CA ALA A 328 -2.66 3.52 4.30
C ALA A 328 -2.97 4.78 5.12
N VAL A 329 -1.95 5.55 5.50
CA VAL A 329 -2.16 6.85 6.21
C VAL A 329 -2.85 7.86 5.30
N GLN A 330 -2.52 7.91 4.01
CA GLN A 330 -3.21 8.75 3.03
C GLN A 330 -4.71 8.41 2.96
N TRP A 331 -5.08 7.12 2.90
CA TRP A 331 -6.45 6.66 2.98
C TRP A 331 -7.13 7.01 4.31
N MET A 332 -6.43 6.79 5.43
CA MET A 332 -6.96 7.12 6.75
C MET A 332 -7.27 8.62 6.87
N ASN A 333 -6.37 9.47 6.41
CA ASN A 333 -6.58 10.92 6.36
C ASN A 333 -7.88 11.25 5.62
N ARG A 334 -8.07 10.66 4.46
CA ARG A 334 -9.24 10.88 3.62
C ARG A 334 -10.54 10.39 4.26
N LEU A 335 -10.53 9.17 4.83
CA LEU A 335 -11.67 8.58 5.54
C LEU A 335 -12.08 9.39 6.79
N LEU A 336 -11.10 9.99 7.45
CA LEU A 336 -11.31 10.81 8.64
C LEU A 336 -11.62 12.28 8.34
N GLY A 337 -11.58 12.70 7.05
CA GLY A 337 -11.79 14.10 6.64
C GLY A 337 -10.64 15.02 7.03
N LEU A 338 -9.43 14.46 7.18
CA LEU A 338 -8.19 15.20 7.43
C LEU A 338 -7.55 15.65 6.11
N PRO A 339 -6.65 16.65 6.12
CA PRO A 339 -5.83 16.95 4.94
C PRO A 339 -5.08 15.70 4.47
N GLU A 340 -5.21 15.34 3.21
CA GLU A 340 -4.66 14.10 2.65
C GLU A 340 -3.15 14.00 2.82
N THR A 341 -2.47 15.15 2.86
CA THR A 341 -1.01 15.28 3.04
C THR A 341 -0.54 15.22 4.49
N ALA A 342 -1.47 15.23 5.47
CA ALA A 342 -1.09 15.28 6.88
C ALA A 342 -0.15 14.11 7.26
N GLY A 343 1.00 14.42 7.81
CA GLY A 343 2.03 13.46 8.20
C GLY A 343 2.80 12.79 7.06
N LEU A 344 2.56 13.16 5.78
CA LEU A 344 3.09 12.48 4.60
C LEU A 344 3.90 13.34 3.64
N ASN A 345 3.96 14.65 3.86
CA ASN A 345 4.56 15.62 2.93
C ASN A 345 6.10 15.69 2.95
N ALA A 346 6.77 14.86 3.73
CA ALA A 346 8.22 14.81 3.73
C ALA A 346 8.75 14.29 2.37
N PRO A 347 9.70 15.00 1.73
CA PRO A 347 10.34 14.51 0.51
C PRO A 347 11.24 13.30 0.80
N ALA A 348 11.63 12.59 -0.26
CA ALA A 348 12.62 11.52 -0.14
C ALA A 348 13.97 12.07 0.34
N PRO A 349 14.70 11.33 1.20
CA PRO A 349 16.04 11.76 1.64
C PRO A 349 17.12 11.72 0.54
N GLY A 350 16.86 11.08 -0.58
CA GLY A 350 17.71 11.10 -1.79
C GLY A 350 18.79 10.03 -1.82
N TRP A 351 19.70 10.00 -0.88
CA TRP A 351 20.92 9.16 -0.94
C TRP A 351 20.93 7.97 0.03
N ILE A 352 19.81 7.30 0.21
CA ILE A 352 19.65 6.09 1.04
C ILE A 352 19.69 4.81 0.20
#